data_3942a7e607e770866b25d24f8fdb8469
#
_entry.id   3942a7e607e770866b25d24f8fdb8469
#
_cell.length_a   1.000
_cell.length_b   1.000
_cell.length_c   1.000
_cell.angle_alpha   90.00
_cell.angle_beta   90.00
_cell.angle_gamma   90.00
#
_symmetry.space_group_name_H-M   'P 1'
#
loop_
_entity.id
_entity.type
_entity.pdbx_description
1 polymer ?
#
loop_
_entity_poly.entity_id
_entity_poly.type
_entity_poly.pdbx_seq_one_letter_code
_entity_poly.pdbx_strand_id
1 'polypeptide(L)'
;MLTIDHLEKCFGSTVLFRDLTFTVDGPAVLWAPSGWGKTTLLRILMGLEVPDSGTVQGVGRVGAVFQEDRLCPQLTAVQNVELVLPEGKIQYKTQIVSDFQRFGYDKQALALPARKLSGGQKRRAALLRALWAGCDTLLLDEPFTGMDPETMKKAAALLKERRGERAVLLATHDREAIRELGWRVIDLT
;
A
#
# COMPACT_ATOMS: atom_id res chain seq x y z
N MET A 1 7.58 -11.47 10.98
CA MET A 1 6.31 -11.36 11.73
C MET A 1 6.20 -9.94 12.28
N LEU A 2 5.15 -9.21 11.94
CA LEU A 2 4.83 -7.89 12.48
C LEU A 2 3.91 -8.09 13.69
N THR A 3 4.22 -7.47 14.83
CA THR A 3 3.45 -7.56 16.07
C THR A 3 3.02 -6.17 16.53
N ILE A 4 1.75 -6.02 16.82
CA ILE A 4 1.12 -4.87 17.47
C ILE A 4 0.66 -5.34 18.83
N ASP A 5 1.04 -4.66 19.90
CA ASP A 5 0.82 -5.08 21.27
C ASP A 5 0.32 -3.92 22.13
N HIS A 6 -0.92 -4.06 22.66
CA HIS A 6 -1.61 -3.09 23.51
C HIS A 6 -1.57 -1.64 22.99
N LEU A 7 -1.70 -1.47 21.65
CA LEU A 7 -1.57 -0.16 21.00
C LEU A 7 -2.78 0.73 21.30
N GLU A 8 -2.52 1.97 21.68
CA GLU A 8 -3.55 2.98 21.93
C GLU A 8 -3.24 4.26 21.15
N LYS A 9 -4.29 4.91 20.63
CA LYS A 9 -4.20 6.22 20.01
C LYS A 9 -5.46 7.05 20.23
N CYS A 10 -5.23 8.27 20.69
CA CYS A 10 -6.24 9.30 20.88
C CYS A 10 -5.85 10.58 20.14
N PHE A 11 -6.81 11.40 19.76
CA PHE A 11 -6.62 12.78 19.35
C PHE A 11 -7.51 13.69 20.20
N GLY A 12 -6.90 14.44 21.13
CA GLY A 12 -7.65 15.19 22.14
C GLY A 12 -8.54 14.25 22.96
N SER A 13 -9.85 14.49 22.95
CA SER A 13 -10.82 13.63 23.65
C SER A 13 -11.32 12.43 22.81
N THR A 14 -10.94 12.37 21.54
CA THR A 14 -11.41 11.30 20.63
C THR A 14 -10.46 10.12 20.69
N VAL A 15 -10.96 8.98 21.17
CA VAL A 15 -10.23 7.71 21.13
C VAL A 15 -10.43 7.08 19.76
N LEU A 16 -9.33 6.76 19.07
CA LEU A 16 -9.39 6.00 17.82
C LEU A 16 -9.43 4.49 18.09
N PHE A 17 -8.50 4.03 18.90
CA PHE A 17 -8.44 2.62 19.33
C PHE A 17 -7.73 2.51 20.67
N ARG A 18 -8.11 1.48 21.44
CA ARG A 18 -7.49 1.11 22.72
C ARG A 18 -7.18 -0.38 22.73
N ASP A 19 -6.08 -0.72 23.40
CA ASP A 19 -5.70 -2.12 23.64
C ASP A 19 -5.64 -2.98 22.37
N LEU A 20 -5.24 -2.37 21.24
CA LEU A 20 -5.20 -3.05 19.97
C LEU A 20 -4.02 -4.01 19.92
N THR A 21 -4.32 -5.32 19.85
CA THR A 21 -3.30 -6.38 19.85
C THR A 21 -3.58 -7.38 18.72
N PHE A 22 -2.63 -7.55 17.81
CA PHE A 22 -2.66 -8.60 16.78
C PHE A 22 -1.28 -8.80 16.14
N THR A 23 -1.14 -9.89 15.40
CA THR A 23 0.08 -10.23 14.63
C THR A 23 -0.23 -10.42 13.16
N VAL A 24 0.77 -10.11 12.32
CA VAL A 24 0.73 -10.30 10.87
C VAL A 24 1.97 -11.09 10.46
N ASP A 25 1.76 -12.30 10.00
CA ASP A 25 2.79 -13.24 9.55
C ASP A 25 2.77 -13.50 8.03
N GLY A 26 1.83 -12.88 7.33
CA GLY A 26 1.64 -12.96 5.88
C GLY A 26 0.82 -11.79 5.36
N PRO A 27 0.10 -11.93 4.24
CA PRO A 27 -0.79 -10.91 3.74
C PRO A 27 -2.10 -10.88 4.52
N ALA A 28 -2.51 -9.69 4.96
CA ALA A 28 -3.77 -9.47 5.67
C ALA A 28 -4.45 -8.17 5.24
N VAL A 29 -5.77 -8.15 5.37
CA VAL A 29 -6.61 -6.98 5.16
C VAL A 29 -7.07 -6.45 6.51
N LEU A 30 -6.85 -5.17 6.76
CA LEU A 30 -7.47 -4.43 7.87
C LEU A 30 -8.85 -3.98 7.43
N TRP A 31 -9.88 -4.52 8.04
CA TRP A 31 -11.25 -4.12 7.79
C TRP A 31 -11.82 -3.38 9.00
N ALA A 32 -12.38 -2.22 8.75
CA ALA A 32 -13.17 -1.43 9.69
C ALA A 32 -13.95 -0.35 8.92
N PRO A 33 -15.01 0.21 9.50
CA PRO A 33 -15.74 1.35 8.93
C PRO A 33 -14.81 2.54 8.63
N SER A 34 -15.30 3.45 7.77
CA SER A 34 -14.61 4.72 7.55
C SER A 34 -14.50 5.51 8.86
N GLY A 35 -13.37 6.20 9.08
CA GLY A 35 -13.14 6.98 10.29
C GLY A 35 -12.60 6.18 11.49
N TRP A 36 -12.56 4.85 11.43
CA TRP A 36 -12.07 4.00 12.53
C TRP A 36 -10.60 4.27 12.92
N GLY A 37 -9.80 4.85 12.05
CA GLY A 37 -8.38 5.11 12.32
C GLY A 37 -7.40 4.21 11.57
N LYS A 38 -7.83 3.45 10.54
CA LYS A 38 -6.97 2.58 9.73
C LYS A 38 -5.73 3.31 9.17
N THR A 39 -5.94 4.50 8.60
CA THR A 39 -4.84 5.34 8.10
C THR A 39 -3.87 5.73 9.21
N THR A 40 -4.38 6.08 10.40
CA THR A 40 -3.56 6.42 11.57
C THR A 40 -2.76 5.21 12.03
N LEU A 41 -3.38 4.02 12.10
CA LEU A 41 -2.68 2.79 12.41
C LEU A 41 -1.54 2.51 11.42
N LEU A 42 -1.80 2.59 10.12
CA LEU A 42 -0.75 2.43 9.11
C LEU A 42 0.36 3.48 9.26
N ARG A 43 0.02 4.73 9.60
CA ARG A 43 1.02 5.79 9.86
C ARG A 43 1.89 5.50 11.08
N ILE A 44 1.32 4.93 12.14
CA ILE A 44 2.08 4.46 13.30
C ILE A 44 3.05 3.35 12.89
N LEU A 45 2.59 2.36 12.11
CA LEU A 45 3.43 1.29 11.61
C LEU A 45 4.56 1.79 10.69
N MET A 46 4.35 2.90 9.99
CA MET A 46 5.37 3.58 9.16
C MET A 46 6.33 4.46 9.99
N GLY A 47 6.11 4.63 11.30
CA GLY A 47 6.85 5.58 12.14
C GLY A 47 6.55 7.06 11.84
N LEU A 48 5.43 7.35 11.18
CA LEU A 48 4.99 8.71 10.81
C LEU A 48 4.03 9.32 11.84
N GLU A 49 3.58 8.53 12.81
CA GLU A 49 2.73 8.92 13.92
C GLU A 49 3.18 8.15 15.15
N VAL A 50 3.11 8.78 16.31
CA VAL A 50 3.49 8.17 17.61
C VAL A 50 2.22 7.64 18.30
N PRO A 51 2.20 6.38 18.74
CA PRO A 51 1.09 5.90 19.57
C PRO A 51 1.15 6.53 20.97
N ASP A 52 0.04 6.56 21.68
CA ASP A 52 0.00 7.06 23.06
C ASP A 52 0.49 6.00 24.05
N SER A 53 0.25 4.71 23.75
CA SER A 53 0.82 3.57 24.47
C SER A 53 0.92 2.33 23.59
N GLY A 54 1.54 1.26 24.12
CA GLY A 54 1.75 0.00 23.41
C GLY A 54 3.02 -0.01 22.56
N THR A 55 3.25 -1.11 21.86
CA THR A 55 4.46 -1.30 21.04
C THR A 55 4.17 -1.89 19.66
N VAL A 56 5.06 -1.60 18.72
CA VAL A 56 5.07 -2.15 17.37
C VAL A 56 6.45 -2.75 17.11
N GLN A 57 6.49 -4.00 16.63
CA GLN A 57 7.73 -4.71 16.35
C GLN A 57 7.66 -5.43 15.00
N GLY A 58 8.83 -5.64 14.39
CA GLY A 58 8.96 -6.47 13.20
C GLY A 58 8.53 -5.83 11.88
N VAL A 59 8.36 -4.51 11.81
CA VAL A 59 7.96 -3.80 10.59
C VAL A 59 9.05 -3.86 9.50
N GLY A 60 10.31 -3.65 9.89
CA GLY A 60 11.42 -3.55 8.94
C GLY A 60 11.31 -2.33 8.00
N ARG A 61 11.88 -2.45 6.79
CA ARG A 61 11.76 -1.42 5.75
C ARG A 61 10.38 -1.47 5.11
N VAL A 62 9.75 -0.32 4.93
CA VAL A 62 8.37 -0.20 4.49
C VAL A 62 8.29 0.26 3.04
N GLY A 63 7.50 -0.48 2.23
CA GLY A 63 6.93 0.01 0.99
C GLY A 63 5.48 0.43 1.24
N ALA A 64 5.12 1.67 0.85
CA ALA A 64 3.83 2.22 1.22
C ALA A 64 3.02 2.75 0.04
N VAL A 65 1.70 2.54 0.10
CA VAL A 65 0.70 3.33 -0.62
C VAL A 65 -0.08 4.13 0.41
N PHE A 66 -0.06 5.44 0.25
CA PHE A 66 -0.83 6.36 1.09
C PHE A 66 -2.20 6.64 0.45
N GLN A 67 -3.12 7.20 1.22
CA GLN A 67 -4.39 7.68 0.68
C GLN A 67 -4.18 8.69 -0.46
N GLU A 68 -3.13 9.51 -0.37
CA GLU A 68 -2.61 10.36 -1.45
C GLU A 68 -1.52 9.61 -2.23
N ASP A 69 -1.44 9.79 -3.56
CA ASP A 69 -0.50 9.01 -4.38
C ASP A 69 0.97 9.34 -4.15
N ARG A 70 1.28 10.55 -3.67
CA ARG A 70 2.63 11.04 -3.31
C ARG A 70 3.69 10.73 -4.36
N LEU A 71 3.36 10.89 -5.63
CA LEU A 71 4.29 10.76 -6.74
C LEU A 71 5.10 12.05 -6.92
N CYS A 72 6.33 11.94 -7.43
CA CYS A 72 7.09 13.07 -7.94
C CYS A 72 6.42 13.57 -9.22
N PRO A 73 5.78 14.76 -9.22
CA PRO A 73 4.87 15.16 -10.29
C PRO A 73 5.56 15.44 -11.62
N GLN A 74 6.87 15.73 -11.61
CA GLN A 74 7.68 16.01 -12.80
C GLN A 74 8.21 14.74 -13.47
N LEU A 75 8.27 13.62 -12.75
CA LEU A 75 8.77 12.35 -13.24
C LEU A 75 7.66 11.54 -13.91
N THR A 76 8.03 10.68 -14.85
CA THR A 76 7.10 9.68 -15.41
C THR A 76 6.71 8.63 -14.36
N ALA A 77 5.70 7.81 -14.66
CA ALA A 77 5.32 6.70 -13.79
C ALA A 77 6.49 5.73 -13.58
N VAL A 78 7.20 5.38 -14.65
CA VAL A 78 8.39 4.49 -14.59
C VAL A 78 9.48 5.09 -13.72
N GLN A 79 9.81 6.36 -13.93
CA GLN A 79 10.82 7.05 -13.13
C GLN A 79 10.45 7.14 -11.64
N ASN A 80 9.17 7.28 -11.31
CA ASN A 80 8.70 7.22 -9.92
C ASN A 80 8.97 5.85 -9.27
N VAL A 81 8.92 4.76 -10.04
CA VAL A 81 9.30 3.42 -9.55
C VAL A 81 10.82 3.30 -9.46
N GLU A 82 11.56 3.81 -10.44
CA GLU A 82 13.04 3.78 -10.46
C GLU A 82 13.66 4.42 -9.21
N LEU A 83 13.02 5.46 -8.62
CA LEU A 83 13.49 6.15 -7.40
C LEU A 83 13.60 5.22 -6.17
N VAL A 84 12.83 4.16 -6.10
CA VAL A 84 12.75 3.27 -4.93
C VAL A 84 13.40 1.92 -5.15
N LEU A 85 14.00 1.72 -6.32
CA LEU A 85 14.70 0.47 -6.60
C LEU A 85 15.94 0.34 -5.71
N PRO A 86 16.21 -0.85 -5.18
CA PRO A 86 17.50 -1.13 -4.55
C PRO A 86 18.65 -0.89 -5.55
N GLU A 87 19.79 -0.48 -5.04
CA GLU A 87 20.98 -0.21 -5.87
C GLU A 87 21.29 -1.36 -6.85
N GLY A 88 21.70 -1.02 -8.05
CA GLY A 88 22.07 -1.98 -9.11
C GLY A 88 20.88 -2.62 -9.86
N LYS A 89 19.64 -2.23 -9.59
CA LYS A 89 18.45 -2.86 -10.19
C LYS A 89 17.84 -2.12 -11.40
N ILE A 90 18.58 -1.23 -12.04
CA ILE A 90 18.18 -0.55 -13.31
C ILE A 90 17.84 -1.57 -14.44
N GLN A 91 18.41 -2.77 -14.37
CA GLN A 91 18.12 -3.88 -15.29
C GLN A 91 16.63 -4.30 -15.31
N TYR A 92 15.84 -3.95 -14.29
CA TYR A 92 14.40 -4.28 -14.21
C TYR A 92 13.48 -3.33 -14.98
N LYS A 93 14.01 -2.34 -15.68
CA LYS A 93 13.19 -1.34 -16.41
C LYS A 93 12.18 -1.99 -17.36
N THR A 94 12.58 -3.01 -18.10
CA THR A 94 11.69 -3.75 -19.02
C THR A 94 10.55 -4.41 -18.27
N GLN A 95 10.81 -5.00 -17.11
CA GLN A 95 9.77 -5.63 -16.28
C GLN A 95 8.83 -4.60 -15.66
N ILE A 96 9.36 -3.45 -15.21
CA ILE A 96 8.56 -2.34 -14.69
C ILE A 96 7.61 -1.82 -15.78
N VAL A 97 8.10 -1.63 -17.00
CA VAL A 97 7.28 -1.21 -18.13
C VAL A 97 6.20 -2.26 -18.44
N SER A 98 6.55 -3.55 -18.41
CA SER A 98 5.59 -4.64 -18.60
C SER A 98 4.49 -4.63 -17.53
N ASP A 99 4.84 -4.40 -16.26
CA ASP A 99 3.84 -4.28 -15.18
C ASP A 99 2.91 -3.08 -15.39
N PHE A 100 3.43 -1.93 -15.85
CA PHE A 100 2.59 -0.79 -16.22
C PHE A 100 1.64 -1.11 -17.37
N GLN A 101 2.11 -1.83 -18.40
CA GLN A 101 1.27 -2.25 -19.53
C GLN A 101 0.15 -3.21 -19.09
N ARG A 102 0.44 -4.13 -18.16
CA ARG A 102 -0.58 -5.00 -17.52
C ARG A 102 -1.63 -4.16 -16.77
N PHE A 103 -1.27 -3.00 -16.27
CA PHE A 103 -2.16 -2.01 -15.66
C PHE A 103 -2.84 -1.07 -16.66
N GLY A 104 -2.75 -1.36 -17.96
CA GLY A 104 -3.42 -0.58 -18.99
C GLY A 104 -2.74 0.75 -19.34
N TYR A 105 -1.45 0.87 -19.06
CA TYR A 105 -0.67 2.00 -19.57
C TYR A 105 -0.26 1.74 -21.03
N ASP A 106 -0.63 2.64 -21.90
CA ASP A 106 -0.10 2.69 -23.25
C ASP A 106 1.24 3.46 -23.32
N LYS A 107 1.83 3.50 -24.51
CA LYS A 107 3.10 4.21 -24.73
C LYS A 107 3.00 5.70 -24.40
N GLN A 108 1.83 6.30 -24.66
CA GLN A 108 1.60 7.73 -24.42
C GLN A 108 1.57 8.01 -22.92
N ALA A 109 0.81 7.25 -22.15
CA ALA A 109 0.73 7.38 -20.68
C ALA A 109 2.09 7.15 -19.99
N LEU A 110 2.89 6.20 -20.49
CA LEU A 110 4.24 5.93 -19.97
C LEU A 110 5.21 7.11 -20.19
N ALA A 111 5.00 7.92 -21.22
CA ALA A 111 5.83 9.08 -21.52
C ALA A 111 5.42 10.35 -20.77
N LEU A 112 4.22 10.37 -20.17
CA LEU A 112 3.71 11.56 -19.47
C LEU A 112 4.32 11.69 -18.07
N PRO A 113 4.61 12.94 -17.63
CA PRO A 113 4.91 13.20 -16.23
C PRO A 113 3.69 12.92 -15.35
N ALA A 114 3.92 12.46 -14.12
CA ALA A 114 2.86 12.03 -13.20
C ALA A 114 1.77 13.08 -12.97
N ARG A 115 2.10 14.38 -13.02
CA ARG A 115 1.10 15.46 -12.91
C ARG A 115 0.02 15.42 -13.99
N LYS A 116 0.31 14.85 -15.18
CA LYS A 116 -0.61 14.74 -16.32
C LYS A 116 -1.38 13.40 -16.37
N LEU A 117 -1.07 12.47 -15.49
CA LEU A 117 -1.77 11.21 -15.39
C LEU A 117 -3.16 11.38 -14.75
N SER A 118 -4.12 10.54 -15.13
CA SER A 118 -5.41 10.46 -14.44
C SER A 118 -5.25 9.99 -12.99
N GLY A 119 -6.26 10.20 -12.13
CA GLY A 119 -6.24 9.74 -10.74
C GLY A 119 -6.02 8.22 -10.63
N GLY A 120 -6.74 7.41 -11.42
CA GLY A 120 -6.56 5.97 -11.44
C GLY A 120 -5.18 5.55 -11.96
N GLN A 121 -4.59 6.27 -12.94
CA GLN A 121 -3.22 6.04 -13.34
C GLN A 121 -2.23 6.34 -12.21
N LYS A 122 -2.35 7.51 -11.56
CA LYS A 122 -1.49 7.86 -10.41
C LYS A 122 -1.56 6.79 -9.32
N ARG A 123 -2.77 6.31 -9.00
CA ARG A 123 -2.97 5.26 -7.98
C ARG A 123 -2.24 3.98 -8.35
N ARG A 124 -2.36 3.53 -9.60
CA ARG A 124 -1.63 2.36 -10.11
C ARG A 124 -0.11 2.55 -10.07
N ALA A 125 0.39 3.75 -10.40
CA ALA A 125 1.81 4.07 -10.29
C ALA A 125 2.31 4.05 -8.84
N ALA A 126 1.53 4.57 -7.89
CA ALA A 126 1.87 4.52 -6.47
C ALA A 126 1.93 3.07 -5.95
N LEU A 127 0.99 2.21 -6.38
CA LEU A 127 1.00 0.79 -6.04
C LEU A 127 2.24 0.09 -6.62
N LEU A 128 2.55 0.29 -7.90
CA LEU A 128 3.75 -0.30 -8.53
C LEU A 128 5.03 0.18 -7.85
N ARG A 129 5.11 1.46 -7.48
CA ARG A 129 6.26 1.98 -6.74
C ARG A 129 6.45 1.24 -5.42
N ALA A 130 5.38 1.00 -4.66
CA ALA A 130 5.46 0.24 -3.42
C ALA A 130 5.87 -1.22 -3.65
N LEU A 131 5.35 -1.86 -4.69
CA LEU A 131 5.67 -3.26 -5.03
C LEU A 131 7.12 -3.45 -5.45
N TRP A 132 7.71 -2.48 -6.12
CA TRP A 132 9.10 -2.52 -6.58
C TRP A 132 10.10 -2.02 -5.53
N ALA A 133 9.64 -1.43 -4.44
CA ALA A 133 10.51 -1.02 -3.34
C ALA A 133 11.21 -2.23 -2.70
N GLY A 134 12.47 -2.07 -2.37
CA GLY A 134 13.23 -3.06 -1.60
C GLY A 134 12.86 -3.04 -0.12
N CYS A 135 11.68 -3.58 0.21
CA CYS A 135 11.09 -3.50 1.54
C CYS A 135 10.79 -4.88 2.14
N ASP A 136 10.61 -4.91 3.45
CA ASP A 136 10.29 -6.11 4.21
C ASP A 136 8.78 -6.21 4.45
N THR A 137 8.09 -5.06 4.50
CA THR A 137 6.64 -4.95 4.72
C THR A 137 6.00 -3.98 3.73
N LEU A 138 4.82 -4.34 3.23
CA LEU A 138 3.97 -3.47 2.42
C LEU A 138 2.79 -2.98 3.27
N LEU A 139 2.67 -1.66 3.39
CA LEU A 139 1.58 -0.99 4.10
C LEU A 139 0.75 -0.18 3.08
N LEU A 140 -0.47 -0.64 2.81
CA LEU A 140 -1.27 -0.15 1.68
C LEU A 140 -2.59 0.44 2.17
N ASP A 141 -2.76 1.74 2.01
CA ASP A 141 -3.99 2.46 2.40
C ASP A 141 -4.88 2.69 1.17
N GLU A 142 -6.00 1.98 1.12
CA GLU A 142 -6.99 2.03 0.03
C GLU A 142 -6.35 1.94 -1.38
N PRO A 143 -5.50 0.93 -1.66
CA PRO A 143 -4.66 0.91 -2.86
C PRO A 143 -5.44 0.81 -4.18
N PHE A 144 -6.71 0.41 -4.15
CA PHE A 144 -7.54 0.19 -5.34
C PHE A 144 -8.56 1.29 -5.60
N THR A 145 -8.60 2.33 -4.77
CA THR A 145 -9.55 3.45 -4.91
C THR A 145 -9.46 4.08 -6.30
N GLY A 146 -10.62 4.29 -6.92
CA GLY A 146 -10.73 4.90 -8.24
C GLY A 146 -10.35 3.98 -9.41
N MET A 147 -10.19 2.69 -9.17
CA MET A 147 -10.05 1.68 -10.22
C MET A 147 -11.42 1.08 -10.58
N ASP A 148 -11.64 0.82 -11.86
CA ASP A 148 -12.76 0.00 -12.30
C ASP A 148 -12.55 -1.47 -11.88
N PRO A 149 -13.62 -2.31 -11.85
CA PRO A 149 -13.51 -3.69 -11.35
C PRO A 149 -12.48 -4.55 -12.09
N GLU A 150 -12.33 -4.37 -13.42
CA GLU A 150 -11.36 -5.14 -14.20
C GLU A 150 -9.92 -4.73 -13.87
N THR A 151 -9.67 -3.44 -13.76
CA THR A 151 -8.37 -2.89 -13.35
C THR A 151 -8.03 -3.29 -11.92
N MET A 152 -8.99 -3.27 -10.99
CA MET A 152 -8.81 -3.71 -9.61
C MET A 152 -8.39 -5.20 -9.55
N LYS A 153 -9.03 -6.09 -10.31
CA LYS A 153 -8.64 -7.51 -10.38
C LYS A 153 -7.22 -7.70 -10.88
N LYS A 154 -6.82 -6.95 -11.93
CA LYS A 154 -5.43 -6.96 -12.44
C LYS A 154 -4.45 -6.48 -11.37
N ALA A 155 -4.82 -5.43 -10.62
CA ALA A 155 -3.99 -4.89 -9.56
C ALA A 155 -3.84 -5.87 -8.37
N ALA A 156 -4.92 -6.52 -7.97
CA ALA A 156 -4.91 -7.54 -6.93
C ALA A 156 -4.06 -8.76 -7.34
N ALA A 157 -4.18 -9.22 -8.59
CA ALA A 157 -3.38 -10.32 -9.12
C ALA A 157 -1.87 -9.97 -9.12
N LEU A 158 -1.51 -8.77 -9.58
CA LEU A 158 -0.12 -8.33 -9.60
C LEU A 158 0.43 -8.11 -8.19
N LEU A 159 -0.37 -7.60 -7.26
CA LEU A 159 0.00 -7.49 -5.86
C LEU A 159 0.31 -8.88 -5.25
N LYS A 160 -0.52 -9.89 -5.51
CA LYS A 160 -0.29 -11.27 -5.06
C LYS A 160 1.02 -11.84 -5.64
N GLU A 161 1.26 -11.62 -6.94
CA GLU A 161 2.46 -12.09 -7.63
C GLU A 161 3.73 -11.40 -7.11
N ARG A 162 3.70 -10.07 -6.99
CA ARG A 162 4.88 -9.26 -6.70
C ARG A 162 5.20 -9.11 -5.21
N ARG A 163 4.26 -9.40 -4.30
CA ARG A 163 4.56 -9.30 -2.86
C ARG A 163 5.68 -10.24 -2.42
N GLY A 164 5.88 -11.37 -3.09
CA GLY A 164 6.80 -12.40 -2.64
C GLY A 164 6.43 -12.92 -1.24
N GLU A 165 7.40 -13.03 -0.35
CA GLU A 165 7.21 -13.44 1.06
C GLU A 165 6.98 -12.27 2.02
N ARG A 166 6.92 -11.03 1.49
CA ARG A 166 6.72 -9.84 2.32
C ARG A 166 5.40 -9.90 3.09
N ALA A 167 5.43 -9.45 4.33
CA ALA A 167 4.21 -9.13 5.05
C ALA A 167 3.46 -8.00 4.33
N VAL A 168 2.14 -8.12 4.22
CA VAL A 168 1.30 -7.10 3.62
C VAL A 168 0.17 -6.78 4.57
N LEU A 169 0.01 -5.51 4.88
CA LEU A 169 -1.15 -5.02 5.60
C LEU A 169 -1.88 -3.99 4.74
N LEU A 170 -3.07 -4.35 4.27
CA LEU A 170 -3.87 -3.57 3.35
C LEU A 170 -5.14 -3.09 4.05
N ALA A 171 -5.28 -1.78 4.21
CA ALA A 171 -6.49 -1.17 4.71
C ALA A 171 -7.44 -0.90 3.55
N THR A 172 -8.67 -1.40 3.64
CA THR A 172 -9.74 -1.08 2.69
C THR A 172 -11.12 -1.31 3.32
N HIS A 173 -12.12 -0.62 2.77
CA HIS A 173 -13.53 -0.87 3.05
C HIS A 173 -14.25 -1.55 1.86
N ASP A 174 -13.53 -1.80 0.75
CA ASP A 174 -14.06 -2.41 -0.47
C ASP A 174 -14.17 -3.94 -0.30
N ARG A 175 -15.41 -4.42 -0.19
CA ARG A 175 -15.71 -5.86 -0.05
C ARG A 175 -15.37 -6.68 -1.29
N GLU A 176 -15.38 -6.07 -2.48
CA GLU A 176 -14.99 -6.76 -3.71
C GLU A 176 -13.48 -7.00 -3.73
N ALA A 177 -12.69 -5.99 -3.37
CA ALA A 177 -11.25 -6.10 -3.21
C ALA A 177 -10.87 -7.17 -2.16
N ILE A 178 -11.57 -7.21 -1.02
CA ILE A 178 -11.35 -8.23 0.03
C ILE A 178 -11.61 -9.64 -0.53
N ARG A 179 -12.70 -9.84 -1.25
CA ARG A 179 -13.03 -11.14 -1.87
C ARG A 179 -12.01 -11.54 -2.93
N GLU A 180 -11.60 -10.59 -3.79
CA GLU A 180 -10.61 -10.83 -4.82
C GLU A 180 -9.25 -11.20 -4.24
N LEU A 181 -8.82 -10.55 -3.17
CA LEU A 181 -7.56 -10.86 -2.49
C LEU A 181 -7.60 -12.24 -1.81
N GLY A 182 -8.70 -12.60 -1.18
CA GLY A 182 -8.83 -13.86 -0.44
C GLY A 182 -7.85 -13.98 0.74
N TRP A 183 -7.38 -12.87 1.28
CA TRP A 183 -6.45 -12.83 2.40
C TRP A 183 -7.16 -12.85 3.74
N ARG A 184 -6.42 -13.18 4.80
CA ARG A 184 -6.91 -13.08 6.17
C ARG A 184 -7.44 -11.68 6.42
N VAL A 185 -8.65 -11.57 6.98
CA VAL A 185 -9.24 -10.31 7.41
C VAL A 185 -8.97 -10.14 8.91
N ILE A 186 -8.40 -9.01 9.28
CA ILE A 186 -8.29 -8.55 10.66
C ILE A 186 -9.41 -7.54 10.84
N ASP A 187 -10.46 -7.96 11.53
CA ASP A 187 -11.59 -7.10 11.88
C ASP A 187 -11.20 -6.28 13.11
N LEU A 188 -11.26 -4.97 12.97
CA LEU A 188 -10.87 -4.02 14.02
C LEU A 188 -12.07 -3.48 14.80
N THR A 189 -13.30 -3.97 14.53
CA THR A 189 -14.53 -3.52 15.23
C THR A 189 -14.85 -4.29 16.48
#